data_e34ad1d8ea6ae42aea96674802a33f29
#
_entry.id   e34ad1d8ea6ae42aea96674802a33f29
#
_cell.length_a   1.000
_cell.length_b   1.000
_cell.length_c   1.000
_cell.angle_alpha   90.00
_cell.angle_beta   90.00
_cell.angle_gamma   90.00
#
_symmetry.space_group_name_H-M   'P 1'
#
loop_
_entity.id
_entity.type
_entity.pdbx_description
1 polymer ?
#
loop_
_entity_poly.entity_id
_entity_poly.type
_entity_poly.pdbx_seq_one_letter_code
_entity_poly.pdbx_strand_id
1 'polypeptide(L)'
;MVQVKEFNPIETARKVEDSYREYIATTIHFADSDLQAQLESILKRPGYLAKGPFLEAAPPYRKGKTVAELVEEGILCKGMLGLGGGDPDNFDPHRPLYVHQVEAIEKAAHDRNYAVVTGTGSGKTECFL
;
A
#
# COMPACT_ATOMS: atom_id res chain seq x y z
N MET A 1 29.05 -4.31 -8.92
CA MET A 1 27.92 -4.47 -8.01
C MET A 1 27.47 -3.07 -7.61
N VAL A 2 26.32 -2.60 -8.08
CA VAL A 2 25.76 -1.34 -7.66
C VAL A 2 25.17 -1.58 -6.26
N GLN A 3 25.75 -0.95 -5.22
CA GLN A 3 25.12 -0.95 -3.91
C GLN A 3 23.81 -0.17 -4.04
N VAL A 4 22.70 -0.88 -3.99
CA VAL A 4 21.37 -0.26 -3.83
C VAL A 4 21.37 0.37 -2.44
N LYS A 5 21.50 1.70 -2.37
CA LYS A 5 21.42 2.44 -1.12
C LYS A 5 20.01 2.19 -0.55
N GLU A 6 19.96 1.62 0.64
CA GLU A 6 18.72 1.31 1.32
C GLU A 6 17.85 2.58 1.42
N PHE A 7 16.63 2.52 0.88
CA PHE A 7 15.72 3.67 0.88
C PHE A 7 15.19 3.90 2.30
N ASN A 8 15.54 5.04 2.90
CA ASN A 8 15.02 5.45 4.19
C ASN A 8 13.93 6.53 4.00
N PRO A 9 12.65 6.19 4.14
CA PRO A 9 11.55 7.12 3.89
C PRO A 9 11.55 8.33 4.84
N ILE A 10 11.98 8.14 6.10
CA ILE A 10 12.03 9.22 7.10
C ILE A 10 13.13 10.23 6.73
N GLU A 11 14.31 9.75 6.36
CA GLU A 11 15.41 10.61 5.92
C GLU A 11 15.06 11.35 4.64
N THR A 12 14.39 10.66 3.71
CA THR A 12 13.92 11.26 2.46
C THR A 12 12.87 12.34 2.72
N ALA A 13 11.91 12.12 3.61
CA ALA A 13 10.91 13.11 3.98
C ALA A 13 11.57 14.39 4.58
N ARG A 14 12.58 14.22 5.44
CA ARG A 14 13.34 15.36 5.99
C ARG A 14 14.08 16.13 4.91
N LYS A 15 14.75 15.45 3.98
CA LYS A 15 15.43 16.10 2.86
C LYS A 15 14.48 16.91 1.98
N VAL A 16 13.28 16.36 1.72
CA VAL A 16 12.23 17.06 0.96
C VAL A 16 11.76 18.30 1.71
N GLU A 17 11.55 18.22 3.03
CA GLU A 17 11.16 19.36 3.85
C GLU A 17 12.25 20.45 3.85
N ASP A 18 13.51 20.07 4.00
CA ASP A 18 14.65 21.01 3.98
C ASP A 18 14.76 21.70 2.62
N SER A 19 14.69 20.95 1.52
CA SER A 19 14.73 21.51 0.17
C SER A 19 13.55 22.45 -0.10
N TYR A 20 12.37 22.13 0.41
CA TYR A 20 11.20 22.99 0.27
C TYR A 20 11.34 24.27 1.10
N ARG A 21 11.92 24.19 2.28
CA ARG A 21 12.25 25.35 3.13
C ARG A 21 13.22 26.30 2.42
N GLU A 22 14.29 25.75 1.83
CA GLU A 22 15.26 26.51 1.05
C GLU A 22 14.60 27.17 -0.16
N TYR A 23 13.75 26.44 -0.87
CA TYR A 23 13.01 26.97 -2.00
C TYR A 23 12.14 28.17 -1.61
N ILE A 24 11.38 28.11 -0.51
CA ILE A 24 10.58 29.24 -0.04
C ILE A 24 11.47 30.41 0.36
N ALA A 25 12.54 30.16 1.12
CA ALA A 25 13.44 31.20 1.60
C ALA A 25 14.16 31.94 0.46
N THR A 26 14.44 31.24 -0.65
CA THR A 26 15.08 31.85 -1.84
C THR A 26 14.09 32.53 -2.77
N THR A 27 12.85 32.03 -2.83
CA THR A 27 11.82 32.57 -3.73
C THR A 27 11.14 33.80 -3.14
N ILE A 28 10.92 33.82 -1.82
CA ILE A 28 10.30 34.95 -1.12
C ILE A 28 11.43 35.75 -0.46
N HIS A 29 11.72 36.90 -1.03
CA HIS A 29 12.74 37.82 -0.51
C HIS A 29 12.12 39.14 -0.13
N PHE A 30 12.32 39.54 1.13
CA PHE A 30 11.91 40.87 1.61
C PHE A 30 13.12 41.81 1.61
N ALA A 31 12.91 43.03 1.14
CA ALA A 31 13.92 44.10 1.20
C ALA A 31 14.20 44.53 2.67
N ASP A 32 13.22 44.35 3.53
CA ASP A 32 13.30 44.60 4.96
C ASP A 32 13.95 43.40 5.67
N SER A 33 15.09 43.66 6.34
CA SER A 33 15.87 42.61 7.04
C SER A 33 15.13 41.98 8.21
N ASP A 34 14.26 42.73 8.89
CA ASP A 34 13.52 42.23 10.05
C ASP A 34 12.40 41.29 9.60
N LEU A 35 11.72 41.64 8.50
CA LEU A 35 10.73 40.76 7.88
C LEU A 35 11.37 39.49 7.33
N GLN A 36 12.54 39.60 6.71
CA GLN A 36 13.30 38.44 6.23
C GLN A 36 13.68 37.50 7.38
N ALA A 37 14.19 38.04 8.48
CA ALA A 37 14.56 37.25 9.65
C ALA A 37 13.31 36.58 10.31
N GLN A 38 12.17 37.26 10.32
CA GLN A 38 10.92 36.69 10.81
C GLN A 38 10.44 35.53 9.92
N LEU A 39 10.49 35.67 8.60
CA LEU A 39 10.15 34.59 7.66
C LEU A 39 11.01 33.37 7.94
N GLU A 40 12.33 33.53 7.99
CA GLU A 40 13.27 32.42 8.27
C GLU A 40 12.99 31.76 9.62
N SER A 41 12.69 32.55 10.64
CA SER A 41 12.30 32.04 11.97
C SER A 41 11.04 31.21 11.92
N ILE A 42 10.01 31.64 11.16
CA ILE A 42 8.76 30.90 10.99
C ILE A 42 8.98 29.60 10.23
N LEU A 43 9.75 29.63 9.15
CA LEU A 43 10.05 28.45 8.33
C LEU A 43 10.85 27.37 9.09
N LYS A 44 11.60 27.76 10.13
CA LYS A 44 12.34 26.84 10.99
C LYS A 44 11.50 26.23 12.12
N ARG A 45 10.24 26.68 12.31
CA ARG A 45 9.39 26.13 13.38
C ARG A 45 8.99 24.68 13.05
N PRO A 46 9.19 23.75 13.98
CA PRO A 46 8.76 22.36 13.77
C PRO A 46 7.28 22.26 13.45
N GLY A 47 6.92 21.47 12.45
CA GLY A 47 5.53 21.23 12.06
C GLY A 47 4.83 22.37 11.32
N TYR A 48 5.56 23.44 10.95
CA TYR A 48 4.98 24.55 10.19
C TYR A 48 4.82 24.23 8.70
N LEU A 49 5.85 23.68 8.07
CA LEU A 49 5.84 23.30 6.65
C LEU A 49 5.31 21.88 6.44
N ALA A 50 5.66 20.97 7.34
CA ALA A 50 5.24 19.58 7.26
C ALA A 50 4.95 19.05 8.67
N LYS A 51 3.90 18.23 8.79
CA LYS A 51 3.52 17.62 10.07
C LYS A 51 4.36 16.38 10.44
N GLY A 52 5.45 16.14 9.72
CA GLY A 52 6.31 14.97 9.90
C GLY A 52 5.71 13.68 9.29
N PRO A 53 6.50 12.62 9.22
CA PRO A 53 6.01 11.33 8.77
C PRO A 53 5.10 10.70 9.82
N PHE A 54 3.92 10.22 9.39
CA PHE A 54 3.05 9.39 10.23
C PHE A 54 3.28 7.93 9.85
N LEU A 55 3.44 7.08 10.86
CA LEU A 55 3.45 5.63 10.66
C LEU A 55 2.02 5.11 10.85
N GLU A 56 1.42 4.62 9.79
CA GLU A 56 0.14 3.92 9.84
C GLU A 56 0.39 2.43 9.61
N ALA A 57 0.06 1.61 10.60
CA ALA A 57 0.15 0.15 10.50
C ALA A 57 -1.21 -0.39 10.07
N ALA A 58 -1.31 -0.88 8.83
CA ALA A 58 -2.46 -1.65 8.41
C ALA A 58 -2.37 -3.07 9.03
N PRO A 59 -3.40 -3.53 9.77
CA PRO A 59 -3.40 -4.90 10.29
C PRO A 59 -3.40 -5.88 9.11
N PRO A 60 -2.67 -7.02 9.23
CA PRO A 60 -2.65 -8.03 8.19
C PRO A 60 -4.04 -8.63 8.00
N TYR A 61 -4.43 -8.87 6.76
CA TYR A 61 -5.68 -9.57 6.46
C TYR A 61 -5.63 -10.99 7.01
N ARG A 62 -6.77 -11.43 7.57
CA ARG A 62 -6.91 -12.80 8.07
C ARG A 62 -6.88 -13.79 6.90
N LYS A 63 -6.11 -14.86 7.06
CA LYS A 63 -6.03 -15.95 6.10
C LYS A 63 -7.25 -16.86 6.24
N GLY A 64 -7.79 -17.30 5.11
CA GLY A 64 -8.87 -18.25 4.98
C GLY A 64 -8.41 -19.52 4.26
N LYS A 65 -9.31 -20.15 3.53
CA LYS A 65 -9.06 -21.38 2.76
C LYS A 65 -8.13 -21.14 1.58
N THR A 66 -7.54 -22.21 1.08
CA THR A 66 -6.77 -22.25 -0.17
C THR A 66 -7.67 -22.51 -1.37
N VAL A 67 -7.17 -22.27 -2.57
CA VAL A 67 -7.88 -22.66 -3.80
C VAL A 67 -8.07 -24.18 -3.86
N ALA A 68 -7.05 -24.94 -3.42
CA ALA A 68 -7.12 -26.39 -3.38
C ALA A 68 -8.27 -26.89 -2.49
N GLU A 69 -8.42 -26.34 -1.29
CA GLU A 69 -9.54 -26.66 -0.39
C GLU A 69 -10.91 -26.30 -1.00
N LEU A 70 -11.02 -25.15 -1.67
CA LEU A 70 -12.26 -24.76 -2.36
C LEU A 70 -12.60 -25.67 -3.54
N VAL A 71 -11.60 -26.25 -4.21
CA VAL A 71 -11.80 -27.25 -5.26
C VAL A 71 -12.24 -28.59 -4.65
N GLU A 72 -11.66 -29.02 -3.53
CA GLU A 72 -12.05 -30.23 -2.81
C GLU A 72 -13.50 -30.15 -2.28
N GLU A 73 -13.93 -28.98 -1.83
CA GLU A 73 -15.30 -28.69 -1.41
C GLU A 73 -16.29 -28.57 -2.61
N GLY A 74 -15.80 -28.59 -3.84
CA GLY A 74 -16.63 -28.47 -5.05
C GLY A 74 -17.12 -27.05 -5.34
N ILE A 75 -16.58 -26.04 -4.67
CA ILE A 75 -16.92 -24.62 -4.89
C ILE A 75 -16.24 -24.12 -6.17
N LEU A 76 -14.99 -24.51 -6.40
CA LEU A 76 -14.22 -24.20 -7.59
C LEU A 76 -14.01 -25.44 -8.47
N CYS A 77 -13.86 -25.23 -9.76
CA CYS A 77 -13.59 -26.32 -10.70
C CYS A 77 -12.14 -26.82 -10.59
N LYS A 78 -11.90 -28.10 -10.91
CA LYS A 78 -10.55 -28.72 -10.87
C LYS A 78 -9.53 -28.04 -11.77
N GLY A 79 -9.97 -27.35 -12.84
CA GLY A 79 -9.09 -26.60 -13.73
C GLY A 79 -8.33 -25.49 -13.03
N MET A 80 -8.83 -24.99 -11.90
CA MET A 80 -8.18 -23.94 -11.10
C MET A 80 -6.83 -24.39 -10.51
N LEU A 81 -6.65 -25.70 -10.26
CA LEU A 81 -5.39 -26.26 -9.76
C LEU A 81 -4.23 -26.18 -10.80
N GLY A 82 -4.58 -26.07 -12.08
CA GLY A 82 -3.62 -25.96 -13.19
C GLY A 82 -3.30 -24.53 -13.63
N LEU A 83 -3.90 -23.54 -12.99
CA LEU A 83 -3.57 -22.14 -13.29
C LEU A 83 -2.10 -21.84 -12.96
N GLY A 84 -1.46 -21.04 -13.80
CA GLY A 84 -0.05 -20.72 -13.65
C GLY A 84 0.90 -21.75 -14.26
N GLY A 85 0.41 -22.84 -14.88
CA GLY A 85 1.24 -23.82 -15.58
C GLY A 85 2.18 -24.64 -14.68
N GLY A 86 1.89 -24.70 -13.38
CA GLY A 86 2.70 -25.38 -12.37
C GLY A 86 3.86 -24.53 -11.83
N ASP A 87 3.93 -23.25 -12.19
CA ASP A 87 4.87 -22.29 -11.62
C ASP A 87 4.29 -21.63 -10.38
N PRO A 88 4.79 -21.92 -9.17
CA PRO A 88 4.28 -21.37 -7.92
C PRO A 88 4.46 -19.85 -7.81
N ASP A 89 5.42 -19.27 -8.54
CA ASP A 89 5.63 -17.82 -8.57
C ASP A 89 4.52 -17.10 -9.33
N ASN A 90 3.84 -17.80 -10.26
CA ASN A 90 2.69 -17.27 -10.98
C ASN A 90 1.38 -17.50 -10.23
N PHE A 91 1.15 -18.72 -9.76
CA PHE A 91 -0.06 -19.07 -9.04
C PHE A 91 0.14 -20.36 -8.22
N ASP A 92 0.05 -20.24 -6.90
CA ASP A 92 0.11 -21.38 -5.99
C ASP A 92 -1.29 -21.68 -5.43
N PRO A 93 -1.96 -22.77 -5.84
CA PRO A 93 -3.27 -23.15 -5.37
C PRO A 93 -3.30 -23.53 -3.87
N HIS A 94 -2.15 -23.77 -3.25
CA HIS A 94 -2.03 -24.07 -1.82
C HIS A 94 -1.73 -22.83 -0.97
N ARG A 95 -1.53 -21.66 -1.59
CA ARG A 95 -1.41 -20.39 -0.87
C ARG A 95 -2.76 -20.01 -0.26
N PRO A 96 -2.83 -19.74 1.07
CA PRO A 96 -4.07 -19.31 1.71
C PRO A 96 -4.57 -18.00 1.12
N LEU A 97 -5.81 -17.98 0.68
CA LEU A 97 -6.54 -16.76 0.32
C LEU A 97 -6.87 -15.96 1.58
N TYR A 98 -7.19 -14.68 1.42
CA TYR A 98 -7.75 -13.91 2.51
C TYR A 98 -9.24 -14.23 2.71
N VAL A 99 -9.73 -14.08 3.93
CA VAL A 99 -11.14 -14.38 4.27
C VAL A 99 -12.12 -13.69 3.34
N HIS A 100 -11.92 -12.41 3.02
CA HIS A 100 -12.81 -11.68 2.11
C HIS A 100 -12.79 -12.22 0.67
N GLN A 101 -11.67 -12.81 0.24
CA GLN A 101 -11.57 -13.47 -1.08
C GLN A 101 -12.36 -14.78 -1.08
N VAL A 102 -12.20 -15.60 -0.04
CA VAL A 102 -12.98 -16.84 0.13
C VAL A 102 -14.46 -16.55 0.17
N GLU A 103 -14.89 -15.59 0.98
CA GLU A 103 -16.31 -15.18 1.07
C GLU A 103 -16.87 -14.69 -0.27
N ALA A 104 -16.08 -13.97 -1.07
CA ALA A 104 -16.47 -13.51 -2.39
C ALA A 104 -16.68 -14.70 -3.35
N ILE A 105 -15.75 -15.66 -3.37
CA ILE A 105 -15.80 -16.86 -4.20
C ILE A 105 -17.03 -17.73 -3.80
N GLU A 106 -17.22 -17.96 -2.50
CA GLU A 106 -18.37 -18.73 -2.00
C GLU A 106 -19.70 -18.07 -2.35
N LYS A 107 -19.80 -16.72 -2.29
CA LYS A 107 -21.01 -15.99 -2.71
C LYS A 107 -21.24 -16.06 -4.21
N ALA A 108 -20.17 -15.98 -5.03
CA ALA A 108 -20.28 -16.12 -6.48
C ALA A 108 -20.80 -17.51 -6.87
N ALA A 109 -20.36 -18.58 -6.21
CA ALA A 109 -20.81 -19.94 -6.45
C ALA A 109 -22.32 -20.14 -6.18
N HIS A 110 -22.96 -19.23 -5.45
CA HIS A 110 -24.40 -19.26 -5.15
C HIS A 110 -25.20 -18.27 -5.99
N ASP A 111 -24.70 -17.81 -7.12
CA ASP A 111 -25.36 -16.87 -8.07
C ASP A 111 -25.92 -15.60 -7.40
N ARG A 112 -25.23 -15.08 -6.41
CA ARG A 112 -25.64 -13.84 -5.71
C ARG A 112 -24.86 -12.65 -6.21
N ASN A 113 -25.56 -11.56 -6.47
CA ASN A 113 -24.90 -10.28 -6.68
C ASN A 113 -24.28 -9.80 -5.36
N TYR A 114 -23.01 -9.41 -5.40
CA TYR A 114 -22.27 -8.91 -4.24
C TYR A 114 -21.28 -7.82 -4.65
N ALA A 115 -20.85 -7.01 -3.69
CA ALA A 115 -19.81 -6.03 -3.86
C ALA A 115 -18.65 -6.34 -2.91
N VAL A 116 -17.42 -6.33 -3.42
CA VAL A 116 -16.21 -6.48 -2.62
C VAL A 116 -15.65 -5.09 -2.29
N VAL A 117 -15.80 -4.67 -1.05
CA VAL A 117 -15.35 -3.38 -0.56
C VAL A 117 -14.20 -3.60 0.43
N THR A 118 -12.98 -3.41 -0.04
CA THR A 118 -11.75 -3.56 0.76
C THR A 118 -10.73 -2.49 0.35
N GLY A 119 -9.74 -2.22 1.20
CA GLY A 119 -8.67 -1.26 0.94
C GLY A 119 -7.89 -1.58 -0.34
N THR A 120 -7.13 -0.61 -0.84
CA THR A 120 -6.20 -0.78 -1.97
C THR A 120 -5.13 -1.81 -1.59
N GLY A 121 -4.72 -2.66 -2.53
CA GLY A 121 -3.71 -3.70 -2.26
C GLY A 121 -4.20 -4.93 -1.49
N SER A 122 -5.53 -5.09 -1.30
CA SER A 122 -6.11 -6.24 -0.59
C SER A 122 -6.23 -7.52 -1.43
N GLY A 123 -5.73 -7.55 -2.67
CA GLY A 123 -5.85 -8.72 -3.55
C GLY A 123 -7.26 -8.95 -4.05
N LYS A 124 -7.99 -7.89 -4.47
CA LYS A 124 -9.34 -8.03 -5.02
C LYS A 124 -9.39 -8.86 -6.31
N THR A 125 -8.28 -8.96 -7.02
CA THR A 125 -8.20 -9.70 -8.29
C THR A 125 -8.56 -11.17 -8.11
N GLU A 126 -8.15 -11.78 -7.01
CA GLU A 126 -8.46 -13.17 -6.69
C GLU A 126 -9.94 -13.41 -6.38
N CYS A 127 -10.72 -12.34 -6.15
CA CYS A 127 -12.17 -12.47 -5.97
C CYS A 127 -12.94 -12.77 -7.29
N PHE A 128 -12.25 -12.61 -8.44
CA PHE A 128 -12.83 -12.83 -9.77
C PHE A 128 -12.41 -14.17 -10.40
N LEU A 129 -11.73 -15.01 -9.63
CA LEU A 129 -11.39 -16.37 -10.01
C LEU A 129 -12.64 -17.28 -9.93
#